data_8e64b99989ea6c6a855667e725ccf410
#
_entry.id   8e64b99989ea6c6a855667e725ccf410
#
_cell.length_a   1.000
_cell.length_b   1.000
_cell.length_c   1.000
_cell.angle_alpha   90.00
_cell.angle_beta   90.00
_cell.angle_gamma   90.00
#
_symmetry.space_group_name_H-M   'P 1'
#
loop_
_entity.id
_entity.type
_entity.pdbx_description
1 polymer ?
#
loop_
_entity_poly.entity_id
_entity_poly.type
_entity_poly.pdbx_seq_one_letter_code
_entity_poly.pdbx_strand_id
1 'polypeptide(L)'
;MLMSIEGLWSARRGRGSNWPACVLVALFFFVVSAHAQDQPVRVIAFGAHPDDCDLGAGGLAAKYSALGNKVKFVSLTNGDAGHQTQHGDELANRRRAEAREAGRRIGVEYEVLDNHDGKLLPTLEVREQVIREIRQWKADIVISPRPNDYHPDHRNTGILVQDASYMVTVPNIVPEAPALHKEPVFIYFSDHFLRPQPFRADIVVSIDEVYRKKLDMLDAHVSQFYEWLPWHDGQLDSVPKDPAARKEWLMTLQFIKGVKAEWREPLEKRYGRQADKIKFVEAFEISEYGKQPSEEDIRRLFPFFPTIVPRP
;
A
#
# COMPACT_ATOMS: atom_id res chain seq x y z
N MET A 1 34.94 -74.39 11.57
CA MET A 1 34.86 -75.28 12.70
C MET A 1 33.41 -75.28 13.16
N LEU A 2 32.56 -76.12 12.47
CA LEU A 2 32.04 -77.42 12.93
C LEU A 2 31.47 -77.36 14.37
N MET A 3 30.17 -77.48 14.53
CA MET A 3 29.30 -78.66 14.70
C MET A 3 27.90 -78.17 15.07
N SER A 4 26.86 -78.39 14.38
CA SER A 4 25.85 -79.42 14.28
C SER A 4 25.60 -80.24 15.60
N ILE A 5 24.33 -80.31 16.06
CA ILE A 5 23.64 -81.53 16.48
C ILE A 5 22.10 -81.27 16.47
N GLU A 6 21.42 -82.20 15.85
CA GLU A 6 19.97 -82.46 15.75
C GLU A 6 19.37 -83.12 17.01
N GLY A 7 18.05 -83.18 17.05
CA GLY A 7 17.33 -84.22 17.82
C GLY A 7 15.98 -83.74 18.36
N LEU A 8 14.92 -83.93 17.74
CA LEU A 8 13.93 -85.01 17.67
C LEU A 8 12.80 -85.00 18.70
N TRP A 9 11.56 -84.89 18.16
CA TRP A 9 10.27 -85.47 18.57
C TRP A 9 9.58 -84.95 19.82
N SER A 10 8.23 -84.72 19.92
CA SER A 10 7.09 -85.45 19.39
C SER A 10 5.78 -84.64 19.57
N ALA A 11 4.77 -85.00 18.81
CA ALA A 11 3.44 -84.47 18.71
C ALA A 11 2.59 -84.59 20.01
N ARG A 12 1.66 -83.62 20.20
CA ARG A 12 0.28 -83.91 20.64
C ARG A 12 -0.68 -82.82 20.24
N ARG A 13 -1.82 -83.25 19.69
CA ARG A 13 -2.98 -82.49 19.27
C ARG A 13 -3.71 -81.86 20.44
N GLY A 14 -4.22 -80.64 20.23
CA GLY A 14 -5.20 -80.02 21.12
C GLY A 14 -5.96 -78.95 20.38
N ARG A 15 -7.24 -79.13 20.16
CA ARG A 15 -8.21 -78.21 19.51
C ARG A 15 -8.35 -76.95 20.36
N GLY A 16 -8.51 -75.81 19.64
CA GLY A 16 -8.97 -74.57 20.26
C GLY A 16 -8.84 -73.43 19.26
N SER A 17 -9.91 -73.20 18.49
CA SER A 17 -10.08 -72.02 17.63
C SER A 17 -10.26 -70.80 18.53
N ASN A 18 -9.32 -69.84 18.49
CA ASN A 18 -9.57 -68.48 18.84
C ASN A 18 -8.68 -67.62 17.94
N TRP A 19 -9.25 -67.03 16.94
CA TRP A 19 -8.65 -66.02 16.14
C TRP A 19 -8.75 -64.68 16.92
N PRO A 20 -7.67 -64.00 17.24
CA PRO A 20 -7.78 -62.61 17.66
C PRO A 20 -8.00 -61.76 16.40
N ALA A 21 -9.11 -61.06 16.39
CA ALA A 21 -9.37 -60.02 15.41
C ALA A 21 -8.28 -58.97 15.47
N CYS A 22 -7.44 -58.95 14.43
CA CYS A 22 -6.55 -57.82 14.18
C CYS A 22 -7.39 -56.60 13.82
N VAL A 23 -7.64 -55.73 14.81
CA VAL A 23 -8.20 -54.40 14.57
C VAL A 23 -7.08 -53.57 13.92
N LEU A 24 -7.13 -53.45 12.58
CA LEU A 24 -6.34 -52.49 11.82
C LEU A 24 -6.89 -51.09 12.14
N VAL A 25 -6.23 -50.42 13.12
CA VAL A 25 -6.44 -48.98 13.34
C VAL A 25 -5.75 -48.25 12.20
N ALA A 26 -6.52 -47.93 11.15
CA ALA A 26 -6.09 -47.01 10.12
C ALA A 26 -6.00 -45.60 10.71
N LEU A 27 -4.83 -45.20 11.14
CA LEU A 27 -4.48 -43.82 11.46
C LEU A 27 -4.56 -42.99 10.17
N PHE A 28 -5.71 -42.37 9.92
CA PHE A 28 -5.80 -41.29 8.94
C PHE A 28 -4.99 -40.09 9.46
N PHE A 29 -3.78 -39.95 8.99
CA PHE A 29 -3.05 -38.69 9.08
C PHE A 29 -3.80 -37.68 8.18
N PHE A 30 -4.65 -36.86 8.79
CA PHE A 30 -5.09 -35.62 8.18
C PHE A 30 -3.83 -34.74 8.07
N VAL A 31 -3.18 -34.75 6.93
CA VAL A 31 -2.24 -33.70 6.54
C VAL A 31 -3.07 -32.44 6.34
N VAL A 32 -3.28 -31.70 7.42
CA VAL A 32 -3.71 -30.31 7.32
C VAL A 32 -2.56 -29.62 6.59
N SER A 33 -2.68 -29.47 5.27
CA SER A 33 -1.86 -28.50 4.54
C SER A 33 -2.12 -27.16 5.18
N ALA A 34 -1.27 -26.77 6.12
CA ALA A 34 -1.18 -25.40 6.54
C ALA A 34 -0.80 -24.62 5.26
N HIS A 35 -1.80 -24.04 4.61
CA HIS A 35 -1.54 -22.98 3.65
C HIS A 35 -0.71 -21.97 4.44
N ALA A 36 0.56 -21.83 4.07
CA ALA A 36 1.38 -20.74 4.59
C ALA A 36 0.54 -19.49 4.33
N GLN A 37 0.01 -18.90 5.40
CA GLN A 37 -0.77 -17.69 5.32
C GLN A 37 0.18 -16.67 4.71
N ASP A 38 -0.05 -16.27 3.47
CA ASP A 38 0.79 -15.29 2.78
C ASP A 38 0.94 -14.09 3.72
N GLN A 39 2.19 -13.74 4.01
CA GLN A 39 2.45 -12.60 4.88
C GLN A 39 1.75 -11.37 4.29
N PRO A 40 1.09 -10.56 5.13
CA PRO A 40 0.37 -9.40 4.65
C PRO A 40 1.32 -8.47 3.87
N VAL A 41 0.88 -8.00 2.72
CA VAL A 41 1.60 -6.99 1.93
C VAL A 41 1.72 -5.72 2.77
N ARG A 42 2.91 -5.14 2.77
CA ARG A 42 3.24 -3.94 3.54
C ARG A 42 3.51 -2.79 2.57
N VAL A 43 2.59 -1.84 2.54
CA VAL A 43 2.67 -0.66 1.68
C VAL A 43 3.05 0.56 2.52
N ILE A 44 4.00 1.36 2.06
CA ILE A 44 4.28 2.68 2.61
C ILE A 44 4.17 3.72 1.49
N ALA A 45 3.48 4.82 1.77
CA ALA A 45 3.36 5.93 0.83
C ALA A 45 3.89 7.20 1.46
N PHE A 46 4.69 7.93 0.70
CA PHE A 46 5.27 9.22 1.09
C PHE A 46 4.58 10.35 0.33
N GLY A 47 3.95 11.26 1.06
CA GLY A 47 3.50 12.56 0.56
C GLY A 47 4.42 13.66 1.05
N ALA A 48 4.39 14.82 0.42
CA ALA A 48 5.06 16.00 0.92
C ALA A 48 4.28 16.61 2.09
N HIS A 49 2.95 16.66 1.97
CA HIS A 49 2.04 17.28 2.94
C HIS A 49 1.04 16.28 3.52
N PRO A 50 0.44 16.59 4.70
CA PRO A 50 -0.58 15.73 5.32
C PRO A 50 -1.91 15.79 4.56
N ASP A 51 -2.06 15.07 3.45
CA ASP A 51 -3.22 14.86 2.57
C ASP A 51 -2.82 14.26 1.21
N ASP A 52 -1.55 14.38 0.78
CA ASP A 52 -1.09 13.91 -0.53
C ASP A 52 -1.31 12.41 -0.74
N CYS A 53 -0.99 11.61 0.29
CA CYS A 53 -1.17 10.16 0.22
C CYS A 53 -2.65 9.79 0.10
N ASP A 54 -3.51 10.53 0.78
CA ASP A 54 -4.96 10.37 0.75
C ASP A 54 -5.52 10.62 -0.65
N LEU A 55 -5.04 11.70 -1.28
CA LEU A 55 -5.39 12.06 -2.65
C LEU A 55 -4.87 11.03 -3.66
N GLY A 56 -3.60 10.63 -3.52
CA GLY A 56 -2.92 9.79 -4.50
C GLY A 56 -3.24 8.30 -4.41
N ALA A 57 -3.46 7.77 -3.18
CA ALA A 57 -3.58 6.34 -2.91
C ALA A 57 -4.61 5.97 -1.83
N GLY A 58 -5.52 6.87 -1.43
CA GLY A 58 -6.50 6.60 -0.37
C GLY A 58 -7.43 5.43 -0.68
N GLY A 59 -7.85 5.27 -1.94
CA GLY A 59 -8.65 4.13 -2.38
C GLY A 59 -7.85 2.82 -2.38
N LEU A 60 -6.62 2.84 -2.90
CA LEU A 60 -5.70 1.70 -2.84
C LEU A 60 -5.46 1.26 -1.40
N ALA A 61 -5.19 2.21 -0.50
CA ALA A 61 -4.97 1.95 0.91
C ALA A 61 -6.19 1.32 1.58
N ALA A 62 -7.39 1.81 1.29
CA ALA A 62 -8.64 1.24 1.79
C ALA A 62 -8.87 -0.22 1.31
N LYS A 63 -8.46 -0.56 0.07
CA LYS A 63 -8.49 -1.93 -0.44
C LYS A 63 -7.52 -2.84 0.30
N TYR A 64 -6.28 -2.41 0.49
CA TYR A 64 -5.29 -3.19 1.25
C TYR A 64 -5.73 -3.42 2.69
N SER A 65 -6.18 -2.37 3.37
CA SER A 65 -6.67 -2.46 4.75
C SER A 65 -7.86 -3.42 4.87
N ALA A 66 -8.80 -3.39 3.93
CA ALA A 66 -9.96 -4.30 3.91
C ALA A 66 -9.56 -5.79 3.79
N LEU A 67 -8.41 -6.09 3.20
CA LEU A 67 -7.85 -7.44 3.06
C LEU A 67 -6.88 -7.81 4.21
N GLY A 68 -6.75 -6.97 5.25
CA GLY A 68 -5.85 -7.21 6.37
C GLY A 68 -4.36 -6.93 6.07
N ASN A 69 -4.05 -6.36 4.91
CA ASN A 69 -2.71 -5.88 4.59
C ASN A 69 -2.36 -4.61 5.37
N LYS A 70 -1.09 -4.27 5.42
CA LYS A 70 -0.60 -3.16 6.24
C LYS A 70 -0.26 -1.96 5.35
N VAL A 71 -0.80 -0.80 5.70
CA VAL A 71 -0.51 0.45 5.01
C VAL A 71 -0.07 1.52 6.00
N LYS A 72 0.98 2.26 5.65
CA LYS A 72 1.44 3.44 6.36
C LYS A 72 1.53 4.61 5.38
N PHE A 73 0.97 5.75 5.76
CA PHE A 73 1.18 7.03 5.10
C PHE A 73 2.19 7.85 5.90
N VAL A 74 3.09 8.50 5.21
CA VAL A 74 4.10 9.38 5.80
C VAL A 74 4.08 10.70 5.06
N SER A 75 3.77 11.77 5.75
CA SER A 75 4.00 13.12 5.25
C SER A 75 5.40 13.57 5.64
N LEU A 76 6.20 14.00 4.67
CA LEU A 76 7.57 14.48 4.97
C LEU A 76 7.58 15.85 5.63
N THR A 77 6.56 16.71 5.39
CA THR A 77 6.41 17.98 6.12
C THR A 77 5.24 17.95 7.08
N ASN A 78 5.24 18.88 8.02
CA ASN A 78 4.19 19.03 9.01
C ASN A 78 3.01 19.89 8.54
N GLY A 79 3.10 20.50 7.35
CA GLY A 79 2.05 21.32 6.75
C GLY A 79 1.82 22.67 7.43
N ASP A 80 2.81 23.22 8.12
CA ASP A 80 2.69 24.42 8.98
C ASP A 80 2.55 25.76 8.22
N ALA A 81 2.57 25.73 6.87
CA ALA A 81 2.42 26.93 6.05
C ALA A 81 1.24 26.91 5.07
N GLY A 82 0.57 25.75 4.89
CA GLY A 82 -0.50 25.56 3.90
C GLY A 82 -1.89 25.97 4.42
N HIS A 83 -2.11 27.25 4.77
CA HIS A 83 -3.41 27.79 5.14
C HIS A 83 -3.44 29.32 5.05
N GLN A 84 -4.63 29.92 4.76
CA GLN A 84 -4.79 31.36 4.55
C GLN A 84 -4.70 32.22 5.81
N THR A 85 -4.93 31.63 6.99
CA THR A 85 -4.97 32.39 8.28
C THR A 85 -4.21 31.74 9.42
N GLN A 86 -4.05 30.40 9.41
CA GLN A 86 -3.30 29.65 10.42
C GLN A 86 -1.90 29.33 9.90
N HIS A 87 -0.93 29.20 10.80
CA HIS A 87 0.45 28.86 10.47
C HIS A 87 1.21 28.31 11.68
N GLY A 88 2.43 27.82 11.44
CA GLY A 88 3.35 27.36 12.49
C GLY A 88 2.79 26.16 13.27
N ASP A 89 3.15 26.06 14.55
CA ASP A 89 2.80 24.90 15.39
C ASP A 89 1.29 24.68 15.54
N GLU A 90 0.49 25.73 15.51
CA GLU A 90 -0.97 25.63 15.59
C GLU A 90 -1.51 24.84 14.38
N LEU A 91 -1.12 25.24 13.17
CA LEU A 91 -1.54 24.57 11.95
C LEU A 91 -0.94 23.17 11.85
N ALA A 92 0.35 23.01 12.15
CA ALA A 92 1.02 21.70 12.14
C ALA A 92 0.32 20.69 13.05
N ASN A 93 -0.04 21.09 14.28
CA ASN A 93 -0.76 20.22 15.20
C ASN A 93 -2.17 19.88 14.72
N ARG A 94 -2.88 20.85 14.14
CA ARG A 94 -4.18 20.62 13.51
C ARG A 94 -4.09 19.62 12.36
N ARG A 95 -3.20 19.83 11.39
CA ARG A 95 -3.02 18.94 10.23
C ARG A 95 -2.56 17.54 10.63
N ARG A 96 -1.71 17.44 11.66
CA ARG A 96 -1.31 16.15 12.24
C ARG A 96 -2.50 15.40 12.86
N ALA A 97 -3.41 16.10 13.51
CA ALA A 97 -4.63 15.51 14.06
C ALA A 97 -5.60 15.06 12.95
N GLU A 98 -5.79 15.88 11.91
CA GLU A 98 -6.60 15.56 10.73
C GLU A 98 -6.06 14.32 9.99
N ALA A 99 -4.75 14.24 9.76
CA ALA A 99 -4.08 13.09 9.14
C ALA A 99 -4.26 11.80 9.94
N ARG A 100 -4.10 11.85 11.26
CA ARG A 100 -4.36 10.69 12.13
C ARG A 100 -5.81 10.23 12.08
N GLU A 101 -6.75 11.16 12.05
CA GLU A 101 -8.17 10.85 11.92
C GLU A 101 -8.47 10.25 10.54
N ALA A 102 -7.88 10.78 9.45
CA ALA A 102 -8.00 10.23 8.11
C ALA A 102 -7.53 8.77 8.07
N GLY A 103 -6.34 8.49 8.59
CA GLY A 103 -5.81 7.13 8.70
C GLY A 103 -6.71 6.20 9.51
N ARG A 104 -7.21 6.67 10.67
CA ARG A 104 -8.12 5.90 11.55
C ARG A 104 -9.40 5.46 10.84
N ARG A 105 -9.96 6.33 9.99
CA ARG A 105 -11.22 6.04 9.26
C ARG A 105 -11.13 4.85 8.32
N ILE A 106 -9.94 4.55 7.81
CA ILE A 106 -9.74 3.43 6.87
C ILE A 106 -8.77 2.35 7.38
N GLY A 107 -8.28 2.48 8.63
CA GLY A 107 -7.39 1.50 9.24
C GLY A 107 -5.95 1.55 8.70
N VAL A 108 -5.43 2.76 8.44
CA VAL A 108 -4.07 3.04 7.95
C VAL A 108 -3.28 3.79 9.02
N GLU A 109 -2.02 3.42 9.21
CA GLU A 109 -1.10 4.21 10.04
C GLU A 109 -0.74 5.50 9.32
N TYR A 110 -0.72 6.63 10.05
CA TYR A 110 -0.37 7.92 9.48
C TYR A 110 0.70 8.60 10.34
N GLU A 111 1.86 8.84 9.75
CA GLU A 111 2.98 9.56 10.36
C GLU A 111 3.15 10.92 9.67
N VAL A 112 3.39 11.95 10.45
CA VAL A 112 3.66 13.30 9.96
C VAL A 112 4.98 13.74 10.56
N LEU A 113 6.04 13.79 9.73
CA LEU A 113 7.37 14.24 10.13
C LEU A 113 7.38 15.75 10.36
N ASP A 114 8.42 16.25 10.99
CA ASP A 114 8.45 17.63 11.50
C ASP A 114 9.30 18.57 10.63
N ASN A 115 9.48 18.26 9.34
CA ASN A 115 10.07 19.20 8.40
C ASN A 115 9.04 20.28 8.05
N HIS A 116 9.49 21.54 7.90
CA HIS A 116 8.61 22.65 7.58
C HIS A 116 8.05 22.61 6.15
N ASP A 117 6.78 22.93 6.01
CA ASP A 117 6.08 23.08 4.73
C ASP A 117 6.68 24.25 3.92
N GLY A 118 6.87 24.03 2.61
CA GLY A 118 7.52 24.96 1.70
C GLY A 118 9.04 25.05 1.83
N LYS A 119 9.65 24.26 2.75
CA LYS A 119 11.09 24.31 3.06
C LYS A 119 11.77 22.93 2.98
N LEU A 120 11.08 21.92 2.49
CA LEU A 120 11.67 20.60 2.35
C LEU A 120 12.82 20.63 1.34
N LEU A 121 13.99 20.18 1.78
CA LEU A 121 15.17 20.00 0.93
C LEU A 121 15.62 18.54 0.96
N PRO A 122 16.19 18.00 -0.13
CA PRO A 122 16.71 16.64 -0.17
C PRO A 122 18.07 16.53 0.53
N THR A 123 18.08 16.82 1.83
CA THR A 123 19.28 16.71 2.67
C THR A 123 19.57 15.26 3.05
N LEU A 124 20.77 14.99 3.54
CA LEU A 124 21.15 13.67 4.04
C LEU A 124 20.25 13.24 5.21
N GLU A 125 19.97 14.15 6.13
CA GLU A 125 19.15 13.89 7.30
C GLU A 125 17.73 13.45 6.95
N VAL A 126 17.10 14.13 5.99
CA VAL A 126 15.75 13.79 5.55
C VAL A 126 15.74 12.49 4.75
N ARG A 127 16.77 12.24 3.91
CA ARG A 127 16.93 10.95 3.22
C ARG A 127 17.06 9.78 4.20
N GLU A 128 17.81 9.96 5.28
CA GLU A 128 17.95 8.95 6.34
C GLU A 128 16.62 8.72 7.09
N GLN A 129 15.79 9.75 7.28
CA GLN A 129 14.42 9.58 7.78
C GLN A 129 13.61 8.67 6.85
N VAL A 130 13.62 8.93 5.54
CA VAL A 130 12.90 8.11 4.55
C VAL A 130 13.39 6.65 4.56
N ILE A 131 14.71 6.43 4.57
CA ILE A 131 15.31 5.10 4.63
C ILE A 131 14.85 4.36 5.90
N ARG A 132 14.87 5.05 7.04
CA ARG A 132 14.44 4.50 8.33
C ARG A 132 12.97 4.07 8.30
N GLU A 133 12.10 4.91 7.78
CA GLU A 133 10.66 4.63 7.64
C GLU A 133 10.42 3.39 6.77
N ILE A 134 11.04 3.29 5.59
CA ILE A 134 10.90 2.14 4.69
C ILE A 134 11.37 0.85 5.35
N ARG A 135 12.52 0.88 6.05
CA ARG A 135 13.12 -0.28 6.70
C ARG A 135 12.30 -0.76 7.91
N GLN A 136 11.92 0.14 8.80
CA GLN A 136 11.10 -0.19 9.98
C GLN A 136 9.74 -0.75 9.58
N TRP A 137 9.15 -0.19 8.52
CA TRP A 137 7.92 -0.70 7.95
C TRP A 137 8.09 -2.06 7.26
N LYS A 138 9.30 -2.43 6.84
CA LYS A 138 9.61 -3.62 6.02
C LYS A 138 8.76 -3.63 4.75
N ALA A 139 8.77 -2.53 4.02
CA ALA A 139 7.91 -2.30 2.89
C ALA A 139 8.11 -3.33 1.75
N ASP A 140 7.02 -3.80 1.16
CA ASP A 140 6.99 -4.51 -0.12
C ASP A 140 6.77 -3.54 -1.28
N ILE A 141 5.98 -2.47 -1.03
CA ILE A 141 5.68 -1.40 -1.98
C ILE A 141 5.94 -0.06 -1.33
N VAL A 142 6.64 0.81 -2.05
CA VAL A 142 6.87 2.22 -1.69
C VAL A 142 6.23 3.11 -2.74
N ILE A 143 5.42 4.07 -2.31
CA ILE A 143 4.71 5.00 -3.20
C ILE A 143 5.18 6.43 -2.91
N SER A 144 5.37 7.25 -3.95
CA SER A 144 5.76 8.66 -3.81
C SER A 144 5.30 9.49 -5.00
N PRO A 145 5.37 10.84 -4.94
CA PRO A 145 5.29 11.67 -6.13
C PRO A 145 6.51 11.43 -7.03
N ARG A 146 6.39 11.79 -8.31
CA ARG A 146 7.55 11.86 -9.22
C ARG A 146 8.40 13.09 -8.89
N PRO A 147 9.72 13.12 -9.25
CA PRO A 147 10.58 14.29 -9.05
C PRO A 147 10.25 15.49 -9.93
N ASN A 148 9.23 15.39 -10.78
CA ASN A 148 8.75 16.45 -11.65
C ASN A 148 7.32 16.84 -11.31
N ASP A 149 7.18 17.84 -10.49
CA ASP A 149 5.90 18.33 -9.96
C ASP A 149 5.93 19.86 -9.88
N TYR A 150 4.76 20.51 -9.74
CA TYR A 150 4.67 21.97 -9.59
C TYR A 150 5.23 22.43 -8.24
N HIS A 151 4.99 21.64 -7.16
CA HIS A 151 5.38 22.00 -5.82
C HIS A 151 6.83 21.55 -5.51
N PRO A 152 7.68 22.43 -4.94
CA PRO A 152 9.06 22.06 -4.60
C PRO A 152 9.12 20.89 -3.62
N ASP A 153 8.28 20.85 -2.60
CA ASP A 153 8.27 19.78 -1.61
C ASP A 153 7.85 18.43 -2.21
N HIS A 154 6.91 18.42 -3.18
CA HIS A 154 6.57 17.20 -3.92
C HIS A 154 7.76 16.67 -4.71
N ARG A 155 8.48 17.58 -5.44
CA ARG A 155 9.69 17.18 -6.17
C ARG A 155 10.75 16.62 -5.24
N ASN A 156 10.99 17.30 -4.12
CA ASN A 156 11.99 16.89 -3.15
C ASN A 156 11.63 15.59 -2.43
N THR A 157 10.34 15.36 -2.16
CA THR A 157 9.84 14.05 -1.70
C THR A 157 10.14 12.95 -2.72
N GLY A 158 9.84 13.18 -3.99
CA GLY A 158 10.16 12.24 -5.06
C GLY A 158 11.66 11.93 -5.15
N ILE A 159 12.52 12.96 -5.09
CA ILE A 159 13.99 12.81 -5.09
C ILE A 159 14.44 11.99 -3.87
N LEU A 160 13.99 12.33 -2.68
CA LEU A 160 14.37 11.65 -1.43
C LEU A 160 14.01 10.15 -1.44
N VAL A 161 12.82 9.83 -1.95
CA VAL A 161 12.38 8.43 -2.06
C VAL A 161 13.13 7.68 -3.15
N GLN A 162 13.43 8.32 -4.29
CA GLN A 162 14.31 7.74 -5.32
C GLN A 162 15.71 7.46 -4.79
N ASP A 163 16.31 8.43 -4.11
CA ASP A 163 17.63 8.26 -3.49
C ASP A 163 17.66 7.12 -2.46
N ALA A 164 16.56 6.92 -1.74
CA ALA A 164 16.44 5.85 -0.75
C ALA A 164 16.33 4.46 -1.39
N SER A 165 15.91 4.33 -2.64
CA SER A 165 15.52 3.06 -3.26
C SER A 165 16.61 1.98 -3.20
N TYR A 166 17.84 2.31 -3.54
CA TYR A 166 19.00 1.42 -3.39
C TYR A 166 19.47 1.34 -1.93
N MET A 167 19.48 2.49 -1.22
CA MET A 167 20.08 2.61 0.11
C MET A 167 19.37 1.78 1.17
N VAL A 168 18.08 1.44 0.99
CA VAL A 168 17.33 0.62 1.97
C VAL A 168 17.89 -0.80 2.14
N THR A 169 18.70 -1.28 1.18
CA THR A 169 19.36 -2.59 1.24
C THR A 169 20.81 -2.53 1.69
N VAL A 170 21.40 -1.33 1.88
CA VAL A 170 22.83 -1.15 2.24
C VAL A 170 23.00 -1.13 3.76
N PRO A 171 23.61 -2.15 4.40
CA PRO A 171 23.62 -2.29 5.86
C PRO A 171 24.30 -1.14 6.61
N ASN A 172 25.33 -0.53 6.03
CA ASN A 172 26.11 0.53 6.67
C ASN A 172 25.50 1.94 6.54
N ILE A 173 24.36 2.05 5.83
CA ILE A 173 23.56 3.27 5.77
C ILE A 173 22.45 3.13 6.81
N VAL A 174 22.26 4.11 7.69
CA VAL A 174 21.27 4.06 8.80
C VAL A 174 21.34 2.73 9.57
N PRO A 175 22.50 2.38 10.17
CA PRO A 175 22.74 1.04 10.73
C PRO A 175 21.84 0.69 11.92
N GLU A 176 21.22 1.69 12.57
CA GLU A 176 20.26 1.51 13.65
C GLU A 176 18.91 0.94 13.17
N ALA A 177 18.60 1.02 11.86
CA ALA A 177 17.46 0.37 11.25
C ALA A 177 17.94 -0.76 10.33
N PRO A 178 17.66 -2.04 10.63
CA PRO A 178 18.17 -3.16 9.84
C PRO A 178 17.84 -3.05 8.36
N ALA A 179 18.85 -3.26 7.50
CA ALA A 179 18.67 -3.21 6.04
C ALA A 179 17.65 -4.25 5.57
N LEU A 180 16.93 -3.93 4.51
CA LEU A 180 16.03 -4.88 3.87
C LEU A 180 16.82 -5.93 3.10
N HIS A 181 16.38 -7.19 3.19
CA HIS A 181 16.98 -8.28 2.41
C HIS A 181 16.51 -8.34 0.94
N LYS A 182 15.42 -7.61 0.63
CA LYS A 182 14.84 -7.54 -0.71
C LYS A 182 14.46 -6.09 -0.99
N GLU A 183 14.72 -5.66 -2.21
CA GLU A 183 14.25 -4.35 -2.66
C GLU A 183 12.74 -4.33 -2.78
N PRO A 184 12.07 -3.29 -2.24
CA PRO A 184 10.65 -3.03 -2.51
C PRO A 184 10.41 -2.68 -3.99
N VAL A 185 9.16 -2.81 -4.42
CA VAL A 185 8.70 -2.19 -5.66
C VAL A 185 8.39 -0.72 -5.37
N PHE A 186 9.02 0.20 -6.11
CA PHE A 186 8.75 1.63 -6.02
C PHE A 186 7.78 2.04 -7.13
N ILE A 187 6.75 2.78 -6.78
CA ILE A 187 5.77 3.29 -7.73
C ILE A 187 5.45 4.76 -7.44
N TYR A 188 4.99 5.48 -8.46
CA TYR A 188 4.64 6.89 -8.35
C TYR A 188 3.14 7.10 -8.41
N PHE A 189 2.66 8.10 -7.66
CA PHE A 189 1.30 8.62 -7.81
C PHE A 189 1.06 9.16 -9.22
N SER A 190 -0.18 9.04 -9.69
CA SER A 190 -0.54 9.66 -10.97
C SER A 190 -0.54 11.18 -10.88
N ASP A 191 0.04 11.82 -11.88
CA ASP A 191 0.04 13.26 -12.06
C ASP A 191 -0.43 13.66 -13.47
N HIS A 192 -0.16 14.90 -13.88
CA HIS A 192 -0.54 15.45 -15.20
C HIS A 192 0.63 16.17 -15.88
N PHE A 193 1.84 16.06 -15.32
CA PHE A 193 3.01 16.73 -15.87
C PHE A 193 3.55 15.99 -17.09
N LEU A 194 3.91 16.74 -18.12
CA LEU A 194 4.32 16.20 -19.42
C LEU A 194 5.84 16.16 -19.59
N ARG A 195 6.59 16.88 -18.74
CA ARG A 195 8.05 17.01 -18.86
C ARG A 195 8.77 16.60 -17.56
N PRO A 196 9.91 15.90 -17.67
CA PRO A 196 10.61 15.50 -18.88
C PRO A 196 9.87 14.45 -19.73
N GLN A 197 8.98 13.68 -19.12
CA GLN A 197 8.12 12.68 -19.78
C GLN A 197 6.74 12.64 -19.11
N PRO A 198 5.66 12.32 -19.88
CA PRO A 198 4.33 12.17 -19.32
C PRO A 198 4.27 10.97 -18.37
N PHE A 199 3.31 11.02 -17.43
CA PHE A 199 3.01 9.90 -16.55
C PHE A 199 2.56 8.67 -17.35
N ARG A 200 3.11 7.50 -17.03
CA ARG A 200 2.75 6.22 -17.62
C ARG A 200 1.94 5.39 -16.61
N ALA A 201 0.71 5.07 -16.94
CA ALA A 201 -0.14 4.25 -16.08
C ALA A 201 0.18 2.76 -16.23
N ASP A 202 1.14 2.23 -15.47
CA ASP A 202 1.51 0.80 -15.49
C ASP A 202 0.52 -0.05 -14.68
N ILE A 203 -0.01 0.52 -13.61
CA ILE A 203 -0.96 -0.13 -12.69
C ILE A 203 -2.16 0.80 -12.54
N VAL A 204 -3.34 0.30 -12.89
CA VAL A 204 -4.61 1.02 -12.71
C VAL A 204 -5.53 0.17 -11.83
N VAL A 205 -5.95 0.74 -10.69
CA VAL A 205 -6.74 0.05 -9.68
C VAL A 205 -8.13 0.65 -9.63
N SER A 206 -9.17 -0.18 -9.80
CA SER A 206 -10.55 0.24 -9.53
C SER A 206 -10.72 0.49 -8.03
N ILE A 207 -11.30 1.63 -7.70
CA ILE A 207 -11.65 2.01 -6.34
C ILE A 207 -13.16 2.17 -6.13
N ASP A 208 -13.99 1.74 -7.07
CA ASP A 208 -15.45 1.92 -7.02
C ASP A 208 -16.04 1.43 -5.69
N GLU A 209 -15.62 0.26 -5.21
CA GLU A 209 -16.14 -0.35 -3.98
C GLU A 209 -15.67 0.36 -2.69
N VAL A 210 -14.57 1.12 -2.75
CA VAL A 210 -14.01 1.85 -1.61
C VAL A 210 -14.06 3.37 -1.79
N TYR A 211 -14.68 3.84 -2.86
CA TYR A 211 -14.77 5.25 -3.17
C TYR A 211 -15.30 6.12 -2.02
N ARG A 212 -16.37 5.63 -1.34
CA ARG A 212 -16.93 6.34 -0.18
C ARG A 212 -15.95 6.37 0.99
N LYS A 213 -15.14 5.33 1.20
CA LYS A 213 -14.08 5.32 2.22
C LYS A 213 -12.99 6.34 1.92
N LYS A 214 -12.62 6.49 0.64
CA LYS A 214 -11.70 7.55 0.24
C LYS A 214 -12.28 8.94 0.55
N LEU A 215 -13.55 9.18 0.26
CA LEU A 215 -14.21 10.44 0.64
C LEU A 215 -14.25 10.66 2.15
N ASP A 216 -14.52 9.60 2.93
CA ASP A 216 -14.49 9.66 4.40
C ASP A 216 -13.11 10.06 4.93
N MET A 217 -12.05 9.59 4.28
CA MET A 217 -10.68 9.93 4.60
C MET A 217 -10.39 11.40 4.29
N LEU A 218 -10.72 11.86 3.06
CA LEU A 218 -10.52 13.26 2.65
C LEU A 218 -11.31 14.24 3.52
N ASP A 219 -12.54 13.88 3.93
CA ASP A 219 -13.38 14.67 4.83
C ASP A 219 -12.73 14.95 6.21
N ALA A 220 -11.74 14.16 6.62
CA ALA A 220 -11.02 14.40 7.85
C ALA A 220 -10.05 15.61 7.76
N HIS A 221 -9.57 15.95 6.57
CA HIS A 221 -8.65 17.06 6.34
C HIS A 221 -9.41 18.38 6.15
N VAL A 222 -10.10 18.81 7.19
CA VAL A 222 -10.98 20.01 7.17
C VAL A 222 -10.22 21.26 6.76
N SER A 223 -9.02 21.47 7.31
CA SER A 223 -8.20 22.65 7.02
C SER A 223 -7.84 22.77 5.55
N GLN A 224 -7.78 21.63 4.84
CA GLN A 224 -7.37 21.60 3.44
C GLN A 224 -8.57 21.62 2.49
N PHE A 225 -9.48 20.62 2.57
CA PHE A 225 -10.54 20.45 1.60
C PHE A 225 -11.69 21.45 1.75
N TYR A 226 -11.86 22.05 2.93
CA TYR A 226 -12.97 22.96 3.18
C TYR A 226 -12.55 24.41 3.50
N GLU A 227 -11.23 24.64 3.67
CA GLU A 227 -10.70 25.95 4.01
C GLU A 227 -9.64 26.41 3.02
N TRP A 228 -8.43 25.80 3.01
CA TRP A 228 -7.30 26.24 2.21
C TRP A 228 -7.51 26.12 0.70
N LEU A 229 -7.81 24.91 0.20
CA LEU A 229 -7.95 24.68 -1.23
C LEU A 229 -9.10 25.49 -1.85
N PRO A 230 -10.31 25.54 -1.25
CA PRO A 230 -11.37 26.41 -1.74
C PRO A 230 -11.02 27.89 -1.68
N TRP A 231 -10.30 28.34 -0.64
CA TRP A 231 -9.84 29.71 -0.56
C TRP A 231 -8.85 30.04 -1.68
N HIS A 232 -7.87 29.19 -1.90
CA HIS A 232 -6.87 29.35 -2.95
C HIS A 232 -7.51 29.43 -4.34
N ASP A 233 -8.55 28.65 -4.57
CA ASP A 233 -9.28 28.60 -5.85
C ASP A 233 -10.39 29.65 -5.95
N GLY A 234 -10.54 30.53 -4.96
CA GLY A 234 -11.59 31.54 -4.92
C GLY A 234 -13.01 31.01 -4.74
N GLN A 235 -13.15 29.82 -4.17
CA GLN A 235 -14.41 29.08 -4.02
C GLN A 235 -14.84 28.87 -2.56
N LEU A 236 -14.21 29.54 -1.59
CA LEU A 236 -14.50 29.34 -0.17
C LEU A 236 -15.98 29.55 0.18
N ASP A 237 -16.63 30.54 -0.41
CA ASP A 237 -18.04 30.82 -0.19
C ASP A 237 -18.98 29.72 -0.75
N SER A 238 -18.47 28.86 -1.63
CA SER A 238 -19.22 27.73 -2.22
C SER A 238 -19.23 26.50 -1.31
N VAL A 239 -18.39 26.47 -0.29
CA VAL A 239 -18.29 25.33 0.64
C VAL A 239 -19.53 25.27 1.53
N PRO A 240 -20.31 24.18 1.50
CA PRO A 240 -21.50 24.04 2.33
C PRO A 240 -21.17 24.09 3.83
N LYS A 241 -22.03 24.74 4.61
CA LYS A 241 -21.88 24.79 6.08
C LYS A 241 -22.36 23.50 6.75
N ASP A 242 -23.34 22.84 6.17
CA ASP A 242 -23.87 21.58 6.66
C ASP A 242 -22.85 20.44 6.44
N PRO A 243 -22.50 19.64 7.46
CA PRO A 243 -21.48 18.58 7.33
C PRO A 243 -21.81 17.50 6.28
N ALA A 244 -23.08 17.14 6.12
CA ALA A 244 -23.48 16.14 5.12
C ALA A 244 -23.36 16.70 3.69
N ALA A 245 -23.87 17.91 3.48
CA ALA A 245 -23.74 18.60 2.19
C ALA A 245 -22.28 18.90 1.84
N ARG A 246 -21.45 19.22 2.83
CA ARG A 246 -20.00 19.44 2.67
C ARG A 246 -19.27 18.20 2.16
N LYS A 247 -19.64 17.02 2.67
CA LYS A 247 -19.07 15.75 2.21
C LYS A 247 -19.50 15.40 0.78
N GLU A 248 -20.75 15.66 0.41
CA GLU A 248 -21.19 15.50 -0.98
C GLU A 248 -20.49 16.52 -1.91
N TRP A 249 -20.19 17.71 -1.41
CA TRP A 249 -19.43 18.72 -2.14
C TRP A 249 -18.00 18.23 -2.50
N LEU A 250 -17.33 17.42 -1.65
CA LEU A 250 -16.05 16.81 -1.99
C LEU A 250 -16.09 16.02 -3.30
N MET A 251 -17.25 15.42 -3.64
CA MET A 251 -17.40 14.65 -4.88
C MET A 251 -17.34 15.54 -6.12
N THR A 252 -17.54 16.84 -5.98
CA THR A 252 -17.47 17.81 -7.09
C THR A 252 -16.03 18.26 -7.38
N LEU A 253 -15.10 17.99 -6.46
CA LEU A 253 -13.70 18.38 -6.61
C LEU A 253 -12.99 17.48 -7.63
N GLN A 254 -12.14 18.11 -8.44
CA GLN A 254 -11.42 17.42 -9.54
C GLN A 254 -10.37 16.39 -9.09
N PHE A 255 -10.18 16.25 -7.78
CA PHE A 255 -9.18 15.33 -7.22
C PHE A 255 -9.56 13.85 -7.34
N ILE A 256 -10.85 13.56 -7.58
CA ILE A 256 -11.33 12.20 -7.75
C ILE A 256 -11.32 11.87 -9.23
N LYS A 257 -10.40 11.01 -9.61
CA LYS A 257 -10.13 10.72 -11.02
C LYS A 257 -11.07 9.65 -11.54
N GLY A 258 -11.81 9.99 -12.58
CA GLY A 258 -12.46 9.02 -13.46
C GLY A 258 -11.43 8.30 -14.34
N VAL A 259 -11.90 7.34 -15.12
CA VAL A 259 -11.05 6.60 -16.06
C VAL A 259 -10.70 7.50 -17.23
N LYS A 260 -9.41 7.84 -17.37
CA LYS A 260 -8.89 8.54 -18.54
C LYS A 260 -8.74 7.59 -19.73
N ALA A 261 -8.79 8.13 -20.94
CA ALA A 261 -8.66 7.32 -22.16
C ALA A 261 -7.35 6.51 -22.20
N GLU A 262 -6.24 7.13 -21.82
CA GLU A 262 -4.90 6.52 -21.77
C GLU A 262 -4.75 5.44 -20.67
N TRP A 263 -5.69 5.33 -19.75
CA TRP A 263 -5.70 4.31 -18.69
C TRP A 263 -6.56 3.09 -19.02
N ARG A 264 -7.25 3.10 -20.19
CA ARG A 264 -8.14 2.00 -20.59
C ARG A 264 -7.41 0.70 -20.82
N GLU A 265 -6.32 0.72 -21.57
CA GLU A 265 -5.54 -0.49 -21.88
C GLU A 265 -5.01 -1.20 -20.62
N PRO A 266 -4.26 -0.52 -19.68
CA PRO A 266 -3.84 -1.16 -18.44
C PRO A 266 -5.00 -1.62 -17.56
N LEU A 267 -6.14 -0.93 -17.58
CA LEU A 267 -7.33 -1.34 -16.85
C LEU A 267 -7.95 -2.61 -17.45
N GLU A 268 -8.09 -2.70 -18.76
CA GLU A 268 -8.58 -3.89 -19.47
C GLU A 268 -7.65 -5.10 -19.27
N LYS A 269 -6.35 -4.87 -19.27
CA LYS A 269 -5.35 -5.90 -18.95
C LYS A 269 -5.60 -6.55 -17.58
N ARG A 270 -6.08 -5.79 -16.58
CA ARG A 270 -6.29 -6.26 -15.20
C ARG A 270 -7.72 -6.71 -14.90
N TYR A 271 -8.72 -6.13 -15.55
CA TYR A 271 -10.14 -6.36 -15.23
C TYR A 271 -10.92 -7.03 -16.38
N GLY A 272 -10.33 -7.18 -17.56
CA GLY A 272 -10.99 -7.74 -18.73
C GLY A 272 -12.30 -6.99 -19.04
N ARG A 273 -13.40 -7.72 -19.27
CA ARG A 273 -14.72 -7.13 -19.57
C ARG A 273 -15.32 -6.28 -18.43
N GLN A 274 -14.81 -6.40 -17.22
CA GLN A 274 -15.30 -5.59 -16.10
C GLN A 274 -14.81 -4.13 -16.19
N ALA A 275 -13.73 -3.89 -16.95
CA ALA A 275 -13.13 -2.57 -17.12
C ALA A 275 -14.15 -1.52 -17.60
N ASP A 276 -15.11 -1.90 -18.47
CA ASP A 276 -16.12 -0.98 -19.01
C ASP A 276 -17.09 -0.42 -17.95
N LYS A 277 -17.23 -1.11 -16.82
CA LYS A 277 -18.13 -0.72 -15.73
C LYS A 277 -17.44 0.12 -14.66
N ILE A 278 -16.11 0.18 -14.68
CA ILE A 278 -15.32 0.90 -13.68
C ILE A 278 -15.43 2.40 -13.91
N LYS A 279 -15.72 3.13 -12.83
CA LYS A 279 -15.94 4.59 -12.83
C LYS A 279 -14.80 5.35 -12.19
N PHE A 280 -14.27 4.85 -11.09
CA PHE A 280 -13.23 5.51 -10.30
C PHE A 280 -11.99 4.64 -10.20
N VAL A 281 -10.85 5.25 -10.42
CA VAL A 281 -9.55 4.55 -10.42
C VAL A 281 -8.47 5.39 -9.75
N GLU A 282 -7.46 4.69 -9.25
CA GLU A 282 -6.14 5.25 -8.95
C GLU A 282 -5.12 4.58 -9.87
N ALA A 283 -4.19 5.37 -10.40
CA ALA A 283 -3.20 4.90 -11.34
C ALA A 283 -1.79 5.18 -10.82
N PHE A 284 -0.87 4.26 -11.11
CA PHE A 284 0.51 4.30 -10.63
C PHE A 284 1.47 3.97 -11.76
N GLU A 285 2.62 4.66 -11.77
CA GLU A 285 3.74 4.36 -12.65
C GLU A 285 4.80 3.57 -11.87
N ILE A 286 5.32 2.49 -12.46
CA ILE A 286 6.43 1.72 -11.86
C ILE A 286 7.72 2.50 -12.07
N SER A 287 8.43 2.77 -10.98
CA SER A 287 9.75 3.40 -11.01
C SER A 287 10.78 2.50 -11.68
N GLU A 288 11.76 3.08 -12.33
CA GLU A 288 12.94 2.37 -12.86
C GLU A 288 13.90 1.92 -11.73
N TYR A 289 13.72 2.45 -10.51
CA TYR A 289 14.54 2.15 -9.34
C TYR A 289 13.84 1.11 -8.44
N GLY A 290 14.65 0.34 -7.71
CA GLY A 290 14.16 -0.76 -6.88
C GLY A 290 13.78 -2.00 -7.71
N LYS A 291 13.03 -2.90 -7.08
CA LYS A 291 12.62 -4.15 -7.72
C LYS A 291 11.68 -3.88 -8.89
N GLN A 292 12.03 -4.43 -10.06
CA GLN A 292 11.14 -4.47 -11.23
C GLN A 292 10.20 -5.67 -11.09
N PRO A 293 8.87 -5.46 -10.92
CA PRO A 293 7.95 -6.56 -10.63
C PRO A 293 7.61 -7.38 -11.86
N SER A 294 7.65 -8.68 -11.72
CA SER A 294 7.07 -9.62 -12.70
C SER A 294 5.53 -9.61 -12.61
N GLU A 295 4.86 -10.21 -13.59
CA GLU A 295 3.39 -10.39 -13.53
C GLU A 295 2.95 -11.23 -12.31
N GLU A 296 3.79 -12.14 -11.83
CA GLU A 296 3.56 -12.90 -10.61
C GLU A 296 3.68 -12.00 -9.37
N ASP A 297 4.70 -11.15 -9.34
CA ASP A 297 4.83 -10.13 -8.27
C ASP A 297 3.62 -9.20 -8.24
N ILE A 298 3.14 -8.74 -9.39
CA ILE A 298 1.94 -7.88 -9.45
C ILE A 298 0.71 -8.60 -8.89
N ARG A 299 0.50 -9.88 -9.24
CA ARG A 299 -0.62 -10.64 -8.68
C ARG A 299 -0.53 -10.81 -7.17
N ARG A 300 0.66 -11.06 -6.65
CA ARG A 300 0.90 -11.18 -5.21
C ARG A 300 0.77 -9.83 -4.48
N LEU A 301 1.34 -8.78 -5.06
CA LEU A 301 1.37 -7.45 -4.44
C LEU A 301 0.02 -6.74 -4.52
N PHE A 302 -0.80 -7.00 -5.54
CA PHE A 302 -2.13 -6.42 -5.73
C PHE A 302 -3.22 -7.51 -5.69
N PRO A 303 -3.48 -8.12 -4.52
CA PRO A 303 -4.30 -9.32 -4.38
C PRO A 303 -5.79 -9.11 -4.69
N PHE A 304 -6.21 -7.88 -4.90
CA PHE A 304 -7.57 -7.51 -5.27
C PHE A 304 -7.79 -7.46 -6.79
N PHE A 305 -6.77 -7.72 -7.62
CA PHE A 305 -7.00 -7.89 -9.05
C PHE A 305 -7.73 -9.21 -9.32
N PRO A 306 -8.77 -9.21 -10.16
CA PRO A 306 -9.47 -10.44 -10.49
C PRO A 306 -8.56 -11.43 -11.22
N THR A 307 -8.77 -12.71 -10.96
CA THR A 307 -8.14 -13.76 -11.78
C THR A 307 -8.74 -13.73 -13.17
N ILE A 308 -7.97 -13.28 -14.15
CA ILE A 308 -8.43 -13.29 -15.56
C ILE A 308 -8.29 -14.72 -16.08
N VAL A 309 -9.40 -15.35 -16.39
CA VAL A 309 -9.39 -16.60 -17.16
C VAL A 309 -9.04 -16.24 -18.61
N PRO A 310 -7.95 -16.78 -19.17
CA PRO A 310 -7.63 -16.55 -20.57
C PRO A 310 -8.82 -16.96 -21.46
N ARG A 311 -9.06 -16.21 -22.52
CA ARG A 311 -10.06 -16.65 -23.53
C ARG A 311 -9.58 -17.95 -24.15
N PRO A 312 -10.48 -18.94 -24.34
CA PRO A 312 -10.18 -20.12 -25.11
C PRO A 312 -9.82 -19.79 -26.56
#